data_8a9601e2e70e45e742aa5aefbcfe4b3c
#
_entry.id   8a9601e2e70e45e742aa5aefbcfe4b3c
#
_cell.length_a   1.000
_cell.length_b   1.000
_cell.length_c   1.000
_cell.angle_alpha   90.00
_cell.angle_beta   90.00
_cell.angle_gamma   90.00
#
_symmetry.space_group_name_H-M   'P 1'
#
loop_
_entity.id
_entity.type
_entity.pdbx_description
1 polymer ?
#
loop_
_entity_poly.entity_id
_entity_poly.type
_entity_poly.pdbx_seq_one_letter_code
_entity_poly.pdbx_strand_id
1 'polypeptide(L)'
;MKATVKYAVIYRHRKEYPVLVMCRLFGVSRSGYYDYCKRIGRPEPDTELAEVLRGKQERCRQTYGYRRMWLWLEKQGVHHNPKTVLRVMKKYGLLAEIRRARKWVQMEEQTHKYENLLNREFQADHPNRKWVTDISYIHTGQGVLYLSMIRDLYDNSIVAYKTATQQTVSLVLDTIRLAKRKEKVAAGRLQLHSDQGSQYTSQAYFDLTKEYGITPSMSRRGNCYDNAMAENFFSILKTECIYRQKIKSFQQARKLIDEFIHFYNYERIQLKTGETPLARRLSA
;
A
#
# COMPACT_ATOMS: atom_id res chain seq x y z
N MET A 1 -7.16 -28.58 -32.26
CA MET A 1 -8.30 -27.83 -31.62
C MET A 1 -8.62 -28.49 -30.28
N LYS A 2 -8.80 -27.71 -29.19
CA LYS A 2 -9.13 -28.26 -27.85
C LYS A 2 -10.52 -28.91 -27.84
N ALA A 3 -10.71 -30.03 -27.11
CA ALA A 3 -11.97 -30.77 -27.04
C ALA A 3 -13.19 -29.90 -26.68
N THR A 4 -13.01 -28.94 -25.76
CA THR A 4 -14.06 -27.98 -25.34
C THR A 4 -14.60 -27.15 -26.51
N VAL A 5 -13.72 -26.72 -27.44
CA VAL A 5 -14.14 -25.95 -28.63
C VAL A 5 -14.94 -26.82 -29.57
N LYS A 6 -14.53 -28.08 -29.75
CA LYS A 6 -15.28 -29.05 -30.55
C LYS A 6 -16.68 -29.28 -29.98
N TYR A 7 -16.80 -29.47 -28.67
CA TYR A 7 -18.10 -29.61 -28.00
C TYR A 7 -18.99 -28.36 -28.14
N ALA A 8 -18.41 -27.17 -28.10
CA ALA A 8 -19.16 -25.94 -28.31
C ALA A 8 -19.76 -25.85 -29.71
N VAL A 9 -19.01 -26.28 -30.75
CA VAL A 9 -19.50 -26.36 -32.14
C VAL A 9 -20.62 -27.39 -32.24
N ILE A 10 -20.46 -28.59 -31.69
CA ILE A 10 -21.48 -29.63 -31.68
C ILE A 10 -22.77 -29.12 -30.96
N TYR A 11 -22.61 -28.42 -29.84
CA TYR A 11 -23.74 -27.85 -29.10
C TYR A 11 -24.50 -26.82 -29.91
N ARG A 12 -23.81 -25.95 -30.67
CA ARG A 12 -24.41 -24.92 -31.53
C ARG A 12 -25.28 -25.55 -32.63
N HIS A 13 -24.78 -26.64 -33.26
CA HIS A 13 -25.44 -27.30 -34.41
C HIS A 13 -26.25 -28.55 -34.06
N ARG A 14 -26.49 -28.84 -32.76
CA ARG A 14 -27.19 -30.05 -32.29
C ARG A 14 -28.61 -30.23 -32.78
N LYS A 15 -29.26 -29.15 -33.25
CA LYS A 15 -30.60 -29.18 -33.84
C LYS A 15 -30.59 -29.47 -35.32
N GLU A 16 -29.46 -29.25 -36.03
CA GLU A 16 -29.31 -29.37 -37.47
C GLU A 16 -28.73 -30.76 -37.82
N TYR A 17 -27.82 -31.28 -37.00
CA TYR A 17 -27.11 -32.53 -37.29
C TYR A 17 -27.13 -33.49 -36.10
N PRO A 18 -27.16 -34.83 -36.36
CA PRO A 18 -27.10 -35.82 -35.27
C PRO A 18 -25.78 -35.71 -34.49
N VAL A 19 -25.89 -35.59 -33.17
CA VAL A 19 -24.73 -35.48 -32.23
C VAL A 19 -23.73 -36.61 -32.42
N LEU A 20 -24.21 -37.86 -32.73
CA LEU A 20 -23.33 -39.00 -32.98
C LEU A 20 -22.39 -38.77 -34.15
N VAL A 21 -22.93 -38.26 -35.24
CA VAL A 21 -22.17 -38.01 -36.48
C VAL A 21 -21.14 -36.91 -36.24
N MET A 22 -21.53 -35.82 -35.60
CA MET A 22 -20.63 -34.71 -35.27
C MET A 22 -19.50 -35.15 -34.31
N CYS A 23 -19.83 -35.96 -33.28
CA CYS A 23 -18.80 -36.47 -32.37
C CYS A 23 -17.78 -37.34 -33.11
N ARG A 24 -18.19 -38.19 -34.04
CA ARG A 24 -17.29 -38.99 -34.89
C ARG A 24 -16.43 -38.09 -35.80
N LEU A 25 -17.03 -37.10 -36.46
CA LEU A 25 -16.32 -36.16 -37.33
C LEU A 25 -15.25 -35.37 -36.62
N PHE A 26 -15.54 -34.89 -35.41
CA PHE A 26 -14.59 -34.13 -34.60
C PHE A 26 -13.64 -35.00 -33.77
N GLY A 27 -13.78 -36.33 -33.77
CA GLY A 27 -12.95 -37.24 -32.98
C GLY A 27 -13.04 -36.99 -31.51
N VAL A 28 -14.28 -36.87 -30.97
CA VAL A 28 -14.57 -36.65 -29.52
C VAL A 28 -15.61 -37.64 -29.03
N SER A 29 -15.57 -37.94 -27.72
CA SER A 29 -16.49 -38.89 -27.13
C SER A 29 -17.90 -38.28 -26.91
N ARG A 30 -18.95 -39.09 -27.08
CA ARG A 30 -20.32 -38.69 -26.79
C ARG A 30 -20.52 -38.37 -25.30
N SER A 31 -19.96 -39.19 -24.40
CA SER A 31 -20.01 -38.97 -22.96
C SER A 31 -19.44 -37.62 -22.60
N GLY A 32 -18.24 -37.26 -23.13
CA GLY A 32 -17.63 -35.94 -22.93
C GLY A 32 -18.47 -34.78 -23.45
N TYR A 33 -19.22 -34.98 -24.54
CA TYR A 33 -20.16 -33.96 -25.03
C TYR A 33 -21.35 -33.78 -24.05
N TYR A 34 -21.97 -34.84 -23.55
CA TYR A 34 -23.07 -34.72 -22.60
C TYR A 34 -22.62 -34.16 -21.24
N ASP A 35 -21.40 -34.51 -20.81
CA ASP A 35 -20.80 -33.89 -19.63
C ASP A 35 -20.50 -32.40 -19.84
N TYR A 36 -20.13 -31.98 -21.04
CA TYR A 36 -20.01 -30.59 -21.42
C TYR A 36 -21.37 -29.89 -21.36
N CYS A 37 -22.45 -30.51 -21.91
CA CYS A 37 -23.80 -29.97 -21.85
C CYS A 37 -24.32 -29.80 -20.41
N LYS A 38 -24.05 -30.76 -19.52
CA LYS A 38 -24.39 -30.67 -18.08
C LYS A 38 -23.68 -29.51 -17.37
N ARG A 39 -22.52 -29.10 -17.88
CA ARG A 39 -21.74 -27.97 -17.33
C ARG A 39 -22.16 -26.62 -17.90
N ILE A 40 -22.72 -26.58 -19.11
CA ILE A 40 -23.30 -25.38 -19.70
C ILE A 40 -24.50 -24.97 -18.82
N GLY A 41 -24.48 -23.77 -18.27
CA GLY A 41 -25.59 -23.26 -17.45
C GLY A 41 -25.46 -23.52 -15.94
N ARG A 42 -24.42 -24.23 -15.49
CA ARG A 42 -24.07 -24.18 -14.06
C ARG A 42 -23.42 -22.86 -13.73
N PRO A 43 -23.87 -22.13 -12.70
CA PRO A 43 -23.16 -20.95 -12.24
C PRO A 43 -21.72 -21.33 -11.94
N GLU A 44 -20.78 -20.49 -12.35
CA GLU A 44 -19.37 -20.73 -12.05
C GLU A 44 -19.15 -20.72 -10.53
N PRO A 45 -18.53 -21.77 -9.96
CA PRO A 45 -18.39 -21.91 -8.50
C PRO A 45 -17.61 -20.79 -7.83
N ASP A 46 -16.88 -20.00 -8.63
CA ASP A 46 -16.06 -18.89 -8.12
C ASP A 46 -16.77 -17.53 -8.13
N THR A 47 -18.01 -17.45 -8.64
CA THR A 47 -18.70 -16.15 -8.87
C THR A 47 -18.98 -15.43 -7.56
N GLU A 48 -19.49 -16.11 -6.54
CA GLU A 48 -19.76 -15.52 -5.23
C GLU A 48 -18.49 -14.97 -4.58
N LEU A 49 -17.43 -15.76 -4.57
CA LEU A 49 -16.14 -15.34 -4.05
C LEU A 49 -15.59 -14.15 -4.85
N ALA A 50 -15.73 -14.15 -6.16
CA ALA A 50 -15.27 -13.05 -7.01
C ALA A 50 -16.00 -11.73 -6.72
N GLU A 51 -17.31 -11.76 -6.45
CA GLU A 51 -18.09 -10.56 -6.07
C GLU A 51 -17.62 -10.00 -4.72
N VAL A 52 -17.41 -10.85 -3.72
CA VAL A 52 -16.88 -10.45 -2.41
C VAL A 52 -15.50 -9.81 -2.56
N LEU A 53 -14.62 -10.44 -3.35
CA LEU A 53 -13.27 -9.92 -3.62
C LEU A 53 -13.31 -8.58 -4.41
N ARG A 54 -14.24 -8.42 -5.36
CA ARG A 54 -14.43 -7.20 -6.14
C ARG A 54 -14.85 -6.03 -5.24
N GLY A 55 -15.86 -6.21 -4.40
CA GLY A 55 -16.32 -5.18 -3.47
C GLY A 55 -15.22 -4.72 -2.51
N LYS A 56 -14.38 -5.63 -2.01
CA LYS A 56 -13.22 -5.24 -1.19
C LYS A 56 -12.15 -4.54 -2.00
N GLN A 57 -11.87 -4.99 -3.23
CA GLN A 57 -10.84 -4.41 -4.09
C GLN A 57 -11.19 -2.96 -4.49
N GLU A 58 -12.45 -2.67 -4.74
CA GLU A 58 -12.95 -1.31 -4.99
C GLU A 58 -12.73 -0.39 -3.78
N ARG A 59 -13.12 -0.83 -2.57
CA ARG A 59 -12.87 -0.09 -1.32
C ARG A 59 -11.38 0.15 -1.06
N CYS A 60 -10.53 -0.83 -1.40
CA CYS A 60 -9.08 -0.74 -1.26
C CYS A 60 -8.39 -0.07 -2.47
N ARG A 61 -9.12 0.55 -3.39
CA ARG A 61 -8.58 1.26 -4.56
C ARG A 61 -7.62 0.40 -5.39
N GLN A 62 -7.94 -0.87 -5.62
CA GLN A 62 -7.15 -1.84 -6.39
C GLN A 62 -5.73 -2.07 -5.84
N THR A 63 -5.52 -1.91 -4.51
CA THR A 63 -4.19 -2.01 -3.90
C THR A 63 -3.91 -3.34 -3.21
N TYR A 64 -4.94 -4.16 -2.96
CA TYR A 64 -4.76 -5.43 -2.26
C TYR A 64 -4.28 -6.53 -3.21
N GLY A 65 -3.04 -7.01 -2.99
CA GLY A 65 -2.57 -8.28 -3.54
C GLY A 65 -3.25 -9.46 -2.84
N TYR A 66 -3.19 -10.67 -3.45
CA TYR A 66 -3.91 -11.84 -2.98
C TYR A 66 -3.64 -12.22 -1.51
N ARG A 67 -2.42 -11.95 -0.98
CA ARG A 67 -2.09 -12.25 0.43
C ARG A 67 -2.86 -11.37 1.42
N ARG A 68 -2.99 -10.06 1.13
CA ARG A 68 -3.82 -9.15 1.96
C ARG A 68 -5.30 -9.49 1.83
N MET A 69 -5.74 -9.84 0.62
CA MET A 69 -7.12 -10.23 0.35
C MET A 69 -7.48 -11.51 1.11
N TRP A 70 -6.59 -12.50 1.10
CA TRP A 70 -6.74 -13.72 1.88
C TRP A 70 -6.83 -13.43 3.37
N LEU A 71 -5.91 -12.65 3.95
CA LEU A 71 -5.94 -12.25 5.36
C LEU A 71 -7.24 -11.52 5.73
N TRP A 72 -7.75 -10.69 4.83
CA TRP A 72 -9.02 -10.03 5.05
C TRP A 72 -10.19 -11.01 5.07
N LEU A 73 -10.25 -11.97 4.15
CA LEU A 73 -11.27 -13.03 4.14
C LEU A 73 -11.24 -13.86 5.43
N GLU A 74 -10.07 -14.27 5.90
CA GLU A 74 -9.91 -14.98 7.18
C GLU A 74 -10.52 -14.20 8.36
N LYS A 75 -10.30 -12.88 8.41
CA LYS A 75 -10.89 -12.00 9.43
C LYS A 75 -12.42 -11.86 9.31
N GLN A 76 -12.98 -12.10 8.13
CA GLN A 76 -14.44 -12.14 7.93
C GLN A 76 -15.04 -13.54 8.21
N GLY A 77 -14.24 -14.50 8.66
CA GLY A 77 -14.68 -15.89 8.87
C GLY A 77 -14.85 -16.69 7.58
N VAL A 78 -14.35 -16.17 6.45
CA VAL A 78 -14.44 -16.84 5.14
C VAL A 78 -13.11 -17.52 4.84
N HIS A 79 -13.03 -18.83 5.07
CA HIS A 79 -11.79 -19.60 4.97
C HIS A 79 -11.57 -20.16 3.56
N HIS A 80 -10.52 -19.70 2.90
CA HIS A 80 -10.09 -20.19 1.60
C HIS A 80 -8.57 -20.38 1.54
N ASN A 81 -8.13 -21.35 0.74
CA ASN A 81 -6.69 -21.48 0.48
C ASN A 81 -6.17 -20.24 -0.28
N PRO A 82 -5.01 -19.66 0.11
CA PRO A 82 -4.42 -18.50 -0.58
C PRO A 82 -4.25 -18.70 -2.09
N LYS A 83 -3.97 -19.94 -2.55
CA LYS A 83 -3.88 -20.26 -3.98
C LYS A 83 -5.23 -20.14 -4.69
N THR A 84 -6.33 -20.47 -4.01
CA THR A 84 -7.71 -20.29 -4.54
C THR A 84 -8.00 -18.81 -4.73
N VAL A 85 -7.72 -17.99 -3.71
CA VAL A 85 -7.90 -16.53 -3.80
C VAL A 85 -7.08 -15.95 -4.96
N LEU A 86 -5.82 -16.35 -5.11
CA LEU A 86 -4.98 -15.91 -6.24
C LEU A 86 -5.57 -16.32 -7.58
N ARG A 87 -6.06 -17.55 -7.70
CA ARG A 87 -6.66 -18.09 -8.94
C ARG A 87 -7.91 -17.30 -9.33
N VAL A 88 -8.80 -17.04 -8.36
CA VAL A 88 -10.02 -16.26 -8.57
C VAL A 88 -9.67 -14.82 -8.94
N MET A 89 -8.77 -14.17 -8.21
CA MET A 89 -8.33 -12.81 -8.54
C MET A 89 -7.73 -12.70 -9.95
N LYS A 90 -6.93 -13.69 -10.39
CA LYS A 90 -6.42 -13.74 -11.77
C LYS A 90 -7.54 -13.92 -12.78
N LYS A 91 -8.46 -14.85 -12.55
CA LYS A 91 -9.56 -15.19 -13.46
C LYS A 91 -10.48 -14.00 -13.74
N TYR A 92 -10.76 -13.21 -12.69
CA TYR A 92 -11.69 -12.07 -12.75
C TYR A 92 -11.01 -10.70 -12.88
N GLY A 93 -9.69 -10.66 -13.12
CA GLY A 93 -8.96 -9.41 -13.32
C GLY A 93 -8.86 -8.52 -12.08
N LEU A 94 -8.89 -9.10 -10.88
CA LEU A 94 -8.90 -8.40 -9.59
C LEU A 94 -7.51 -8.27 -8.96
N LEU A 95 -6.44 -8.49 -9.70
CA LEU A 95 -5.08 -8.32 -9.19
C LEU A 95 -4.76 -6.84 -8.96
N ALA A 96 -3.98 -6.57 -7.91
CA ALA A 96 -3.49 -5.22 -7.66
C ALA A 96 -2.58 -4.73 -8.79
N GLU A 97 -2.65 -3.44 -9.10
CA GLU A 97 -1.71 -2.79 -10.00
C GLU A 97 -0.33 -2.70 -9.35
N ILE A 98 0.68 -3.28 -9.99
CA ILE A 98 2.04 -3.36 -9.46
C ILE A 98 2.92 -2.28 -10.10
N ARG A 99 3.66 -1.54 -9.26
CA ARG A 99 4.65 -0.57 -9.72
C ARG A 99 5.85 -1.30 -10.36
N ARG A 100 6.34 -0.81 -11.51
CA ARG A 100 7.63 -1.24 -12.08
C ARG A 100 8.78 -0.68 -11.24
N ALA A 101 9.77 -1.50 -10.90
CA ALA A 101 10.98 -1.07 -10.20
C ALA A 101 11.74 -0.02 -11.03
N ARG A 102 12.20 1.07 -10.39
CA ARG A 102 13.10 2.06 -11.01
C ARG A 102 14.56 1.65 -10.82
N LYS A 103 15.42 1.96 -11.80
CA LYS A 103 16.87 1.77 -11.67
C LYS A 103 17.45 2.77 -10.67
N TRP A 104 18.42 2.30 -9.89
CA TRP A 104 19.09 3.07 -8.84
C TRP A 104 20.05 4.12 -9.42
N VAL A 105 20.18 5.29 -8.76
CA VAL A 105 21.11 6.38 -9.12
C VAL A 105 21.89 6.77 -7.87
N GLN A 106 23.21 6.86 -7.96
CA GLN A 106 24.15 7.18 -6.87
C GLN A 106 24.28 8.69 -6.68
N MET A 107 24.28 9.21 -5.43
CA MET A 107 24.39 10.63 -5.10
C MET A 107 25.65 10.96 -4.30
N GLU A 108 26.14 12.20 -4.43
CA GLU A 108 27.41 12.71 -3.88
C GLU A 108 27.42 13.15 -2.41
N GLU A 109 28.61 13.29 -1.79
CA GLU A 109 28.89 13.46 -0.34
C GLU A 109 28.56 14.82 0.34
N GLN A 110 27.99 14.90 1.58
CA GLN A 110 27.61 16.12 2.37
C GLN A 110 27.91 16.06 3.88
N THR A 111 27.91 17.12 4.64
CA THR A 111 28.35 17.26 6.04
C THR A 111 27.27 16.87 7.06
N HIS A 112 27.62 16.14 8.11
CA HIS A 112 26.72 15.54 9.10
C HIS A 112 26.58 16.39 10.38
N LYS A 113 25.38 16.54 10.96
CA LYS A 113 25.13 17.29 12.20
C LYS A 113 24.75 16.42 13.41
N TYR A 114 24.10 15.29 13.20
CA TYR A 114 23.71 14.35 14.25
C TYR A 114 24.13 12.92 13.91
N GLU A 115 24.34 12.12 14.93
CA GLU A 115 24.69 10.72 14.78
C GLU A 115 23.49 9.89 14.30
N ASN A 116 23.79 8.79 13.61
CA ASN A 116 22.77 7.82 13.24
C ASN A 116 22.49 6.87 14.42
N LEU A 117 21.66 7.33 15.33
CA LEU A 117 21.27 6.52 16.51
C LEU A 117 20.27 5.42 16.16
N LEU A 118 19.53 5.57 15.04
CA LEU A 118 18.58 4.56 14.58
C LEU A 118 19.27 3.29 14.09
N ASN A 119 20.45 3.44 13.46
CA ASN A 119 21.32 2.37 12.95
C ASN A 119 20.57 1.23 12.23
N ARG A 120 19.51 1.56 11.48
CA ARG A 120 18.62 0.63 10.75
C ARG A 120 17.80 -0.30 11.65
N GLU A 121 17.71 -0.04 12.93
CA GLU A 121 16.80 -0.72 13.85
C GLU A 121 15.37 -0.19 13.68
N PHE A 122 14.72 -0.57 12.60
CA PHE A 122 13.39 -0.10 12.20
C PHE A 122 12.25 -0.76 12.99
N GLN A 123 12.49 -1.16 14.20
CA GLN A 123 11.49 -1.69 15.12
C GLN A 123 11.56 -0.95 16.45
N ALA A 124 10.42 -0.79 17.08
CA ALA A 124 10.28 -0.26 18.42
C ALA A 124 9.40 -1.22 19.24
N ASP A 125 9.68 -1.31 20.55
CA ASP A 125 8.94 -2.19 21.47
C ASP A 125 7.59 -1.59 21.88
N HIS A 126 7.50 -0.26 21.87
CA HIS A 126 6.30 0.48 22.25
C HIS A 126 6.04 1.66 21.32
N PRO A 127 4.78 2.12 21.23
CA PRO A 127 4.44 3.36 20.50
C PRO A 127 5.24 4.55 21.03
N ASN A 128 5.52 5.49 20.14
CA ASN A 128 6.18 6.76 20.48
C ASN A 128 7.62 6.64 21.04
N ARG A 129 8.34 5.57 20.67
CA ARG A 129 9.77 5.40 20.99
C ARG A 129 10.67 5.83 19.84
N LYS A 130 10.34 5.41 18.65
CA LYS A 130 11.12 5.71 17.44
C LYS A 130 10.19 6.23 16.34
N TRP A 131 10.37 7.47 15.96
CA TRP A 131 9.69 8.07 14.81
C TRP A 131 10.67 8.31 13.68
N VAL A 132 10.19 8.20 12.45
CA VAL A 132 10.90 8.64 11.25
C VAL A 132 10.12 9.75 10.56
N THR A 133 10.85 10.71 10.01
CA THR A 133 10.26 11.85 9.30
C THR A 133 10.98 12.10 7.99
N ASP A 134 10.26 12.64 7.02
CA ASP A 134 10.80 13.01 5.73
C ASP A 134 9.82 13.94 5.00
N ILE A 135 10.29 14.61 3.95
CA ILE A 135 9.50 15.46 3.06
C ILE A 135 9.45 14.84 1.68
N SER A 136 8.24 14.67 1.15
CA SER A 136 8.06 14.29 -0.25
C SER A 136 7.33 15.37 -1.04
N TYR A 137 7.47 15.34 -2.35
CA TYR A 137 6.82 16.27 -3.27
C TYR A 137 5.80 15.53 -4.15
N ILE A 138 4.70 16.23 -4.46
CA ILE A 138 3.60 15.75 -5.27
C ILE A 138 3.36 16.79 -6.38
N HIS A 139 3.50 16.35 -7.63
CA HIS A 139 3.24 17.21 -8.79
C HIS A 139 1.75 17.35 -9.02
N THR A 140 1.29 18.58 -9.21
CA THR A 140 -0.09 18.93 -9.55
C THR A 140 -0.11 19.86 -10.77
N GLY A 141 -1.28 20.09 -11.33
CA GLY A 141 -1.44 21.10 -12.41
C GLY A 141 -1.15 22.54 -11.97
N GLN A 142 -1.12 22.82 -10.66
CA GLN A 142 -0.81 24.13 -10.08
C GLN A 142 0.64 24.24 -9.59
N GLY A 143 1.46 23.21 -9.75
CA GLY A 143 2.84 23.18 -9.28
C GLY A 143 3.11 22.04 -8.31
N VAL A 144 4.11 22.21 -7.45
CA VAL A 144 4.55 21.18 -6.49
C VAL A 144 3.93 21.41 -5.11
N LEU A 145 3.30 20.38 -4.56
CA LEU A 145 2.87 20.33 -3.17
C LEU A 145 3.86 19.48 -2.38
N TYR A 146 4.37 20.03 -1.28
CA TYR A 146 5.26 19.33 -0.36
C TYR A 146 4.46 18.69 0.77
N LEU A 147 4.80 17.47 1.13
CA LEU A 147 4.19 16.70 2.21
C LEU A 147 5.29 16.30 3.20
N SER A 148 5.25 16.87 4.41
CA SER A 148 6.03 16.41 5.55
C SER A 148 5.18 15.43 6.36
N MET A 149 5.76 14.30 6.79
CA MET A 149 5.09 13.30 7.61
C MET A 149 5.97 12.77 8.74
N ILE A 150 5.34 12.25 9.78
CA ILE A 150 5.96 11.49 10.86
C ILE A 150 5.29 10.13 10.94
N ARG A 151 6.11 9.08 10.93
CA ARG A 151 5.70 7.68 11.04
C ARG A 151 6.29 7.05 12.28
N ASP A 152 5.47 6.34 13.04
CA ASP A 152 5.92 5.53 14.18
C ASP A 152 6.47 4.19 13.71
N LEU A 153 7.60 3.74 14.25
CA LEU A 153 8.22 2.47 13.88
C LEU A 153 7.67 1.26 14.65
N TYR A 154 6.85 1.48 15.69
CA TYR A 154 6.19 0.40 16.40
C TYR A 154 5.08 -0.25 15.56
N ASP A 155 4.14 0.57 15.11
CA ASP A 155 2.94 0.14 14.40
C ASP A 155 2.92 0.54 12.92
N ASN A 156 3.87 1.37 12.50
CA ASN A 156 3.96 1.99 11.18
C ASN A 156 2.84 2.99 10.87
N SER A 157 2.09 3.49 11.85
CA SER A 157 1.08 4.53 11.63
C SER A 157 1.70 5.86 11.23
N ILE A 158 0.95 6.64 10.48
CA ILE A 158 1.27 8.04 10.24
C ILE A 158 0.69 8.86 11.38
N VAL A 159 1.56 9.28 12.28
CA VAL A 159 1.23 10.03 13.49
C VAL A 159 0.76 11.43 13.15
N ALA A 160 1.50 12.11 12.30
CA ALA A 160 1.17 13.44 11.83
C ALA A 160 1.70 13.69 10.43
N TYR A 161 1.07 14.62 9.72
CA TYR A 161 1.51 15.12 8.43
C TYR A 161 1.01 16.55 8.21
N LYS A 162 1.71 17.29 7.36
CA LYS A 162 1.35 18.63 6.91
C LYS A 162 1.72 18.80 5.44
N THR A 163 0.97 19.64 4.74
CA THR A 163 1.26 19.99 3.34
C THR A 163 1.49 21.48 3.19
N ALA A 164 2.42 21.86 2.33
CA ALA A 164 2.70 23.26 1.98
C ALA A 164 3.06 23.39 0.49
N THR A 165 2.95 24.60 -0.04
CA THR A 165 3.40 24.92 -1.41
C THR A 165 4.90 25.25 -1.50
N GLN A 166 5.57 25.34 -0.34
CA GLN A 166 7.00 25.59 -0.23
C GLN A 166 7.64 24.60 0.76
N GLN A 167 8.85 24.17 0.47
CA GLN A 167 9.64 23.28 1.32
C GLN A 167 10.41 24.10 2.38
N THR A 168 9.70 24.55 3.41
CA THR A 168 10.23 25.40 4.47
C THR A 168 10.54 24.63 5.74
N VAL A 169 11.38 25.20 6.60
CA VAL A 169 11.63 24.69 7.97
C VAL A 169 10.32 24.64 8.77
N SER A 170 9.45 25.65 8.64
CA SER A 170 8.17 25.71 9.34
C SER A 170 7.27 24.52 9.04
N LEU A 171 7.29 23.98 7.82
CA LEU A 171 6.52 22.77 7.45
C LEU A 171 6.90 21.58 8.34
N VAL A 172 8.19 21.38 8.60
CA VAL A 172 8.69 20.31 9.47
C VAL A 172 8.32 20.57 10.93
N LEU A 173 8.59 21.78 11.40
CA LEU A 173 8.30 22.17 12.81
C LEU A 173 6.81 22.01 13.13
N ASP A 174 5.93 22.43 12.23
CA ASP A 174 4.48 22.31 12.42
C ASP A 174 4.01 20.84 12.38
N THR A 175 4.68 20.01 11.62
CA THR A 175 4.42 18.55 11.62
C THR A 175 4.81 17.93 12.96
N ILE A 176 5.96 18.31 13.53
CA ILE A 176 6.42 17.85 14.85
C ILE A 176 5.49 18.35 15.96
N ARG A 177 5.11 19.64 15.96
CA ARG A 177 4.16 20.20 16.91
C ARG A 177 2.82 19.47 16.88
N LEU A 178 2.33 19.16 15.67
CA LEU A 178 1.09 18.41 15.50
C LEU A 178 1.21 17.00 16.08
N ALA A 179 2.30 16.29 15.80
CA ALA A 179 2.56 14.95 16.32
C ALA A 179 2.62 14.95 17.84
N LYS A 180 3.40 15.86 18.43
CA LYS A 180 3.56 15.98 19.88
C LYS A 180 2.25 16.26 20.60
N ARG A 181 1.38 17.11 20.01
CA ARG A 181 0.06 17.43 20.55
C ARG A 181 -0.90 16.24 20.50
N LYS A 182 -0.86 15.44 19.43
CA LYS A 182 -1.72 14.25 19.27
C LYS A 182 -1.34 13.13 20.25
N GLU A 183 -0.05 12.86 20.37
CA GLU A 183 0.43 11.63 21.01
C GLU A 183 0.77 11.77 22.50
N LYS A 184 0.78 12.97 23.07
CA LYS A 184 1.10 13.21 24.48
C LYS A 184 2.40 12.51 24.95
N VAL A 185 3.43 12.52 24.09
CA VAL A 185 4.70 11.80 24.35
C VAL A 185 5.43 12.39 25.54
N ALA A 186 5.90 11.53 26.45
CA ALA A 186 6.75 11.93 27.56
C ALA A 186 8.13 12.41 27.05
N ALA A 187 8.68 13.46 27.68
CA ALA A 187 10.00 13.97 27.34
C ALA A 187 11.10 12.93 27.55
N GLY A 188 12.14 12.97 26.74
CA GLY A 188 13.36 12.14 26.87
C GLY A 188 13.24 10.69 26.41
N ARG A 189 12.08 10.24 25.90
CA ARG A 189 11.87 8.85 25.47
C ARG A 189 11.72 8.66 23.99
N LEU A 190 11.55 9.74 23.23
CA LEU A 190 11.31 9.70 21.79
C LEU A 190 12.56 10.01 21.01
N GLN A 191 12.92 9.12 20.07
CA GLN A 191 13.90 9.36 19.03
C GLN A 191 13.19 9.75 17.75
N LEU A 192 13.63 10.83 17.09
CA LEU A 192 13.13 11.27 15.78
C LEU A 192 14.25 11.19 14.75
N HIS A 193 14.11 10.29 13.78
CA HIS A 193 15.09 10.08 12.72
C HIS A 193 14.68 10.76 11.41
N SER A 194 15.62 11.45 10.79
CA SER A 194 15.43 12.15 9.51
C SER A 194 16.58 11.91 8.53
N ASP A 195 16.43 12.35 7.30
CA ASP A 195 17.56 12.57 6.40
C ASP A 195 18.37 13.82 6.79
N GLN A 196 19.39 14.14 5.98
CA GLN A 196 20.23 15.34 6.15
C GLN A 196 19.70 16.57 5.41
N GLY A 197 18.40 16.67 5.19
CA GLY A 197 17.78 17.85 4.58
C GLY A 197 18.03 19.13 5.38
N SER A 198 18.15 20.27 4.68
CA SER A 198 18.41 21.58 5.31
C SER A 198 17.39 21.95 6.38
N GLN A 199 16.17 21.44 6.28
CA GLN A 199 15.11 21.66 7.26
C GLN A 199 15.45 21.01 8.60
N TYR A 200 16.02 19.81 8.59
CA TYR A 200 16.37 19.01 9.78
C TYR A 200 17.74 19.39 10.37
N THR A 201 18.56 20.14 9.61
CA THR A 201 19.84 20.66 10.10
C THR A 201 19.76 22.11 10.57
N SER A 202 18.57 22.71 10.56
CA SER A 202 18.33 24.10 10.97
C SER A 202 18.39 24.29 12.49
N GLN A 203 18.77 25.50 12.94
CA GLN A 203 18.76 25.85 14.37
C GLN A 203 17.36 25.71 14.97
N ALA A 204 16.33 26.14 14.25
CA ALA A 204 14.94 26.05 14.74
C ALA A 204 14.48 24.58 14.96
N TYR A 205 14.96 23.62 14.16
CA TYR A 205 14.71 22.21 14.41
C TYR A 205 15.40 21.71 15.68
N PHE A 206 16.66 22.10 15.87
CA PHE A 206 17.42 21.79 17.09
C PHE A 206 16.72 22.32 18.35
N ASP A 207 16.32 23.59 18.34
CA ASP A 207 15.66 24.24 19.48
C ASP A 207 14.32 23.54 19.82
N LEU A 208 13.52 23.24 18.81
CA LEU A 208 12.23 22.55 19.00
C LEU A 208 12.41 21.12 19.54
N THR A 209 13.37 20.36 19.03
CA THR A 209 13.62 19.00 19.51
C THR A 209 14.11 19.00 20.93
N LYS A 210 14.96 19.96 21.31
CA LYS A 210 15.43 20.18 22.67
C LYS A 210 14.28 20.57 23.62
N GLU A 211 13.42 21.52 23.21
CA GLU A 211 12.24 21.94 23.98
C GLU A 211 11.31 20.76 24.29
N TYR A 212 11.09 19.87 23.32
CA TYR A 212 10.20 18.74 23.47
C TYR A 212 10.86 17.48 24.06
N GLY A 213 12.17 17.56 24.39
CA GLY A 213 12.92 16.41 24.87
C GLY A 213 12.97 15.24 23.86
N ILE A 214 13.01 15.58 22.57
CA ILE A 214 13.13 14.62 21.47
C ILE A 214 14.61 14.44 21.16
N THR A 215 15.07 13.19 21.06
CA THR A 215 16.45 12.88 20.65
C THR A 215 16.53 12.83 19.13
N PRO A 216 17.20 13.78 18.47
CA PRO A 216 17.35 13.76 17.02
C PRO A 216 18.35 12.69 16.60
N SER A 217 18.06 12.04 15.46
CA SER A 217 18.94 11.08 14.79
C SER A 217 18.91 11.34 13.30
N MET A 218 20.03 11.16 12.60
CA MET A 218 20.13 11.42 11.15
C MET A 218 20.73 10.26 10.40
N SER A 219 20.21 10.05 9.20
CA SER A 219 20.80 9.15 8.21
C SER A 219 22.25 9.53 7.92
N ARG A 220 23.10 8.56 7.66
CA ARG A 220 24.43 8.81 7.10
C ARG A 220 24.27 9.39 5.71
N ARG A 221 25.20 10.24 5.34
CA ARG A 221 25.17 10.96 4.08
C ARG A 221 25.17 10.03 2.87
N GLY A 222 24.28 10.31 1.90
CA GLY A 222 24.14 9.51 0.69
C GLY A 222 23.59 8.10 0.92
N ASN A 223 23.17 7.77 2.15
CA ASN A 223 22.69 6.44 2.49
C ASN A 223 21.16 6.43 2.65
N CYS A 224 20.45 6.21 1.53
CA CYS A 224 18.99 6.12 1.51
C CYS A 224 18.43 4.96 2.37
N TYR A 225 19.23 3.93 2.66
CA TYR A 225 18.78 2.81 3.49
C TYR A 225 18.55 3.20 4.94
N ASP A 226 19.17 4.27 5.43
CA ASP A 226 19.04 4.69 6.81
C ASP A 226 17.67 5.36 7.08
N ASN A 227 17.00 5.94 6.05
CA ASN A 227 15.63 6.48 6.14
C ASN A 227 14.59 5.66 5.35
N ALA A 228 14.89 4.39 5.09
CA ALA A 228 14.07 3.52 4.23
C ALA A 228 12.60 3.42 4.66
N MET A 229 12.29 3.56 5.94
CA MET A 229 10.92 3.46 6.44
C MET A 229 10.05 4.67 6.08
N ALA A 230 10.62 5.87 6.04
CA ALA A 230 9.94 7.06 5.55
C ALA A 230 9.75 7.01 4.02
N GLU A 231 10.81 6.65 3.29
CA GLU A 231 10.76 6.46 1.83
C GLU A 231 9.75 5.38 1.41
N ASN A 232 9.66 4.30 2.18
CA ASN A 232 8.70 3.22 1.96
C ASN A 232 7.26 3.74 2.00
N PHE A 233 6.88 4.55 3.00
CA PHE A 233 5.55 5.13 3.07
C PHE A 233 5.26 6.01 1.86
N PHE A 234 6.17 6.91 1.49
CA PHE A 234 5.99 7.76 0.32
C PHE A 234 5.89 6.94 -0.98
N SER A 235 6.65 5.87 -1.09
CA SER A 235 6.53 4.95 -2.22
C SER A 235 5.13 4.31 -2.30
N ILE A 236 4.57 3.90 -1.15
CA ILE A 236 3.23 3.35 -1.05
C ILE A 236 2.18 4.40 -1.44
N LEU A 237 2.22 5.60 -0.82
CA LEU A 237 1.31 6.71 -1.13
C LEU A 237 1.33 7.06 -2.62
N LYS A 238 2.53 7.23 -3.19
CA LYS A 238 2.67 7.59 -4.61
C LYS A 238 2.14 6.51 -5.54
N THR A 239 2.41 5.25 -5.24
CA THR A 239 2.00 4.13 -6.10
C THR A 239 0.52 3.79 -5.95
N GLU A 240 0.02 3.77 -4.72
CA GLU A 240 -1.34 3.31 -4.44
C GLU A 240 -2.38 4.44 -4.57
N CYS A 241 -1.96 5.71 -4.64
CA CYS A 241 -2.85 6.87 -4.73
C CYS A 241 -2.44 7.87 -5.82
N ILE A 242 -1.29 8.54 -5.67
CA ILE A 242 -0.94 9.74 -6.43
C ILE A 242 -0.75 9.46 -7.92
N TYR A 243 -0.01 8.41 -8.29
CA TYR A 243 0.32 8.10 -9.69
C TYR A 243 -0.83 7.47 -10.50
N ARG A 244 -1.95 7.19 -9.84
CA ARG A 244 -3.13 6.58 -10.49
C ARG A 244 -4.05 7.58 -11.16
N GLN A 245 -3.81 8.88 -10.95
CA GLN A 245 -4.67 9.92 -11.48
C GLN A 245 -3.89 11.22 -11.77
N LYS A 246 -4.43 12.03 -12.67
CA LYS A 246 -3.89 13.37 -12.94
C LYS A 246 -4.45 14.37 -11.91
N ILE A 247 -3.60 14.85 -11.04
CA ILE A 247 -3.96 15.80 -9.99
C ILE A 247 -3.92 17.21 -10.56
N LYS A 248 -5.05 17.91 -10.57
CA LYS A 248 -5.16 19.25 -11.20
C LYS A 248 -4.84 20.39 -10.23
N SER A 249 -5.12 20.24 -8.93
CA SER A 249 -5.01 21.32 -7.95
C SER A 249 -4.40 20.87 -6.63
N PHE A 250 -3.89 21.83 -5.84
CA PHE A 250 -3.42 21.58 -4.47
C PHE A 250 -4.53 21.08 -3.55
N GLN A 251 -5.75 21.57 -3.72
CA GLN A 251 -6.90 21.13 -2.94
C GLN A 251 -7.21 19.64 -3.20
N GLN A 252 -7.21 19.23 -4.48
CA GLN A 252 -7.39 17.83 -4.85
C GLN A 252 -6.28 16.96 -4.25
N ALA A 253 -5.01 17.41 -4.33
CA ALA A 253 -3.89 16.66 -3.74
C ALA A 253 -4.04 16.48 -2.23
N ARG A 254 -4.42 17.54 -1.50
CA ARG A 254 -4.65 17.48 -0.04
C ARG A 254 -5.74 16.47 0.30
N LYS A 255 -6.89 16.56 -0.37
CA LYS A 255 -8.00 15.62 -0.17
C LYS A 255 -7.57 14.16 -0.37
N LEU A 256 -6.82 13.88 -1.45
CA LEU A 256 -6.32 12.54 -1.73
C LEU A 256 -5.34 12.04 -0.68
N ILE A 257 -4.46 12.91 -0.18
CA ILE A 257 -3.52 12.59 0.89
C ILE A 257 -4.27 12.27 2.18
N ASP A 258 -5.24 13.11 2.56
CA ASP A 258 -6.03 12.94 3.77
C ASP A 258 -6.80 11.61 3.75
N GLU A 259 -7.51 11.34 2.66
CA GLU A 259 -8.25 10.08 2.46
C GLU A 259 -7.32 8.86 2.45
N PHE A 260 -6.14 8.99 1.81
CA PHE A 260 -5.21 7.87 1.74
C PHE A 260 -4.56 7.59 3.09
N ILE A 261 -4.17 8.61 3.86
CA ILE A 261 -3.57 8.41 5.19
C ILE A 261 -4.61 7.82 6.15
N HIS A 262 -5.87 8.25 6.05
CA HIS A 262 -6.95 7.63 6.80
C HIS A 262 -7.07 6.14 6.44
N PHE A 263 -7.21 5.80 5.16
CA PHE A 263 -7.24 4.42 4.70
C PHE A 263 -6.01 3.62 5.15
N TYR A 264 -4.81 4.20 5.03
CA TYR A 264 -3.55 3.57 5.42
C TYR A 264 -3.53 3.21 6.90
N ASN A 265 -3.94 4.13 7.77
CA ASN A 265 -3.91 3.93 9.22
C ASN A 265 -5.01 2.99 9.73
N TYR A 266 -6.22 3.10 9.20
CA TYR A 266 -7.41 2.43 9.76
C TYR A 266 -7.81 1.15 9.01
N GLU A 267 -7.52 1.04 7.72
CA GLU A 267 -8.07 -0.04 6.90
C GLU A 267 -7.01 -0.90 6.20
N ARG A 268 -5.82 -0.33 5.93
CA ARG A 268 -4.78 -1.02 5.16
C ARG A 268 -4.03 -2.03 6.01
N ILE A 269 -4.30 -3.33 5.80
CA ILE A 269 -3.62 -4.43 6.51
C ILE A 269 -2.13 -4.47 6.13
N GLN A 270 -1.26 -4.50 7.14
CA GLN A 270 0.18 -4.74 7.01
C GLN A 270 0.44 -6.25 6.96
N LEU A 271 1.16 -6.74 5.93
CA LEU A 271 1.41 -8.18 5.77
C LEU A 271 2.24 -8.78 6.91
N LYS A 272 3.11 -7.99 7.53
CA LYS A 272 4.00 -8.46 8.60
C LYS A 272 3.24 -8.74 9.91
N THR A 273 2.23 -7.94 10.21
CA THR A 273 1.48 -8.02 11.47
C THR A 273 0.09 -8.63 11.30
N GLY A 274 -0.42 -8.68 10.07
CA GLY A 274 -1.81 -9.07 9.79
C GLY A 274 -2.85 -8.05 10.25
N GLU A 275 -2.43 -6.86 10.71
CA GLU A 275 -3.28 -5.82 11.29
C GLU A 275 -3.13 -4.49 10.58
N THR A 276 -4.07 -3.57 10.80
CA THR A 276 -3.89 -2.17 10.40
C THR A 276 -2.95 -1.47 11.37
N PRO A 277 -2.25 -0.39 10.96
CA PRO A 277 -1.38 0.37 11.85
C PRO A 277 -2.04 0.74 13.19
N LEU A 278 -3.23 1.34 13.16
CA LEU A 278 -3.90 1.77 14.38
C LEU A 278 -4.51 0.62 15.20
N ALA A 279 -4.95 -0.48 14.59
CA ALA A 279 -5.37 -1.65 15.35
C ALA A 279 -4.22 -2.18 16.21
N ARG A 280 -2.99 -2.26 15.63
CA ARG A 280 -1.79 -2.64 16.37
C ARG A 280 -1.43 -1.64 17.49
N ARG A 281 -1.62 -0.33 17.26
CA ARG A 281 -1.36 0.70 18.28
C ARG A 281 -2.28 0.58 19.49
N LEU A 282 -3.54 0.25 19.26
CA LEU A 282 -4.55 0.13 20.33
C LEU A 282 -4.42 -1.18 21.13
N SER A 283 -3.68 -2.16 20.64
CA SER A 283 -3.40 -3.43 21.32
C SER A 283 -2.07 -3.42 22.11
N ALA A 284 -1.40 -2.27 22.27
CA ALA A 284 -0.09 -2.11 22.88
C ALA A 284 -0.13 -1.83 24.42
#